data_8458ccb54588afab3089f582267adef7
#
_entry.id   8458ccb54588afab3089f582267adef7
#
_cell.length_a   1.000
_cell.length_b   1.000
_cell.length_c   1.000
_cell.angle_alpha   90.00
_cell.angle_beta   90.00
_cell.angle_gamma   90.00
#
_symmetry.space_group_name_H-M   'P 1'
#
loop_
_entity.id
_entity.type
_entity.pdbx_description
1 polymer ?
#
loop_
_entity_poly.entity_id
_entity_poly.type
_entity_poly.pdbx_seq_one_letter_code
_entity_poly.pdbx_strand_id
1 'polypeptide(L)'
;MLAPRKRRKEARPAELLEAALGLFVEKGFTATRLEDVAARAGVSKGTLYLYFENKDALFKAVIQEGIIPVIAENEAIAARHTGCSFALLEILLENWWSKIGQTAFAGIPKLMVAEARNFPDLARFYYENVISRGRGLVGFALRRGMESGEFRSMDVETTIDVIIAPILMLLIWRYSMSCCQSGESDPQLYLRIHMDL
;
A
#
# COMPACT_ATOMS: atom_id res chain seq x y z
N MET A 1 -22.65 -25.72 -25.23
CA MET A 1 -22.48 -24.27 -25.52
C MET A 1 -21.29 -23.76 -24.73
N LEU A 2 -20.16 -23.54 -25.41
CA LEU A 2 -18.93 -23.05 -24.80
C LEU A 2 -19.03 -21.53 -24.64
N ALA A 3 -19.08 -21.06 -23.42
CA ALA A 3 -19.04 -19.62 -23.08
C ALA A 3 -17.62 -19.06 -23.26
N PRO A 4 -17.46 -17.77 -23.53
CA PRO A 4 -16.51 -17.24 -24.49
C PRO A 4 -15.10 -17.05 -23.94
N ARG A 5 -14.14 -17.47 -24.74
CA ARG A 5 -12.69 -17.28 -24.62
C ARG A 5 -12.26 -15.80 -24.48
N LYS A 6 -13.11 -14.83 -24.85
CA LYS A 6 -12.82 -13.40 -24.83
C LYS A 6 -12.81 -12.81 -23.41
N ARG A 7 -13.73 -13.21 -22.52
CA ARG A 7 -13.86 -12.72 -21.15
C ARG A 7 -12.67 -13.11 -20.26
N ARG A 8 -12.06 -14.28 -20.51
CA ARG A 8 -10.85 -14.74 -19.81
C ARG A 8 -9.59 -13.95 -20.17
N LYS A 9 -9.52 -13.31 -21.33
CA LYS A 9 -8.31 -12.61 -21.80
C LYS A 9 -8.18 -11.22 -21.16
N GLU A 10 -9.29 -10.56 -20.83
CA GLU A 10 -9.34 -9.25 -20.17
C GLU A 10 -9.18 -9.35 -18.64
N ALA A 11 -9.61 -10.46 -18.02
CA ALA A 11 -9.47 -10.69 -16.57
C ALA A 11 -8.07 -11.18 -16.15
N ARG A 12 -7.26 -11.70 -17.08
CA ARG A 12 -5.97 -12.36 -16.78
C ARG A 12 -4.89 -11.47 -16.14
N PRO A 13 -4.72 -10.18 -16.50
CA PRO A 13 -3.78 -9.33 -15.79
C PRO A 13 -4.13 -9.20 -14.31
N ALA A 14 -5.40 -8.98 -13.97
CA ALA A 14 -5.86 -8.86 -12.59
C ALA A 14 -5.64 -10.13 -11.77
N GLU A 15 -5.95 -11.31 -12.33
CA GLU A 15 -5.69 -12.62 -11.71
C GLU A 15 -4.19 -12.85 -11.44
N LEU A 16 -3.32 -12.42 -12.37
CA LEU A 16 -1.87 -12.46 -12.20
C LEU A 16 -1.37 -11.51 -11.10
N LEU A 17 -1.91 -10.30 -11.04
CA LEU A 17 -1.54 -9.31 -10.03
C LEU A 17 -1.98 -9.75 -8.63
N GLU A 18 -3.19 -10.31 -8.50
CA GLU A 18 -3.68 -10.85 -7.23
C GLU A 18 -2.82 -12.04 -6.76
N ALA A 19 -2.51 -12.98 -7.64
CA ALA A 19 -1.63 -14.11 -7.33
C ALA A 19 -0.22 -13.66 -6.94
N ALA A 20 0.31 -12.64 -7.64
CA ALA A 20 1.62 -12.06 -7.36
C ALA A 20 1.65 -11.37 -6.00
N LEU A 21 0.65 -10.52 -5.70
CA LEU A 21 0.53 -9.84 -4.41
C LEU A 21 0.52 -10.85 -3.27
N GLY A 22 -0.31 -11.90 -3.36
CA GLY A 22 -0.37 -12.95 -2.34
C GLY A 22 0.99 -13.60 -2.11
N LEU A 23 1.69 -14.00 -3.18
CA LEU A 23 3.01 -14.63 -3.08
C LEU A 23 4.09 -13.68 -2.55
N PHE A 24 4.10 -12.43 -2.98
CA PHE A 24 5.03 -11.42 -2.48
C PHE A 24 4.87 -11.20 -0.98
N VAL A 25 3.64 -11.13 -0.49
CA VAL A 25 3.35 -10.95 0.93
C VAL A 25 3.68 -12.21 1.75
N GLU A 26 3.37 -13.39 1.24
CA GLU A 26 3.61 -14.68 1.92
C GLU A 26 5.08 -15.07 1.98
N LYS A 27 5.79 -15.00 0.85
CA LYS A 27 7.15 -15.54 0.70
C LYS A 27 8.24 -14.47 0.64
N GLY A 28 7.87 -13.20 0.46
CA GLY A 28 8.80 -12.11 0.13
C GLY A 28 9.11 -12.03 -1.36
N PHE A 29 9.72 -10.91 -1.77
CA PHE A 29 10.05 -10.67 -3.17
C PHE A 29 11.12 -11.63 -3.67
N THR A 30 12.20 -11.82 -2.91
CA THR A 30 13.33 -12.69 -3.29
C THR A 30 12.89 -14.12 -3.57
N ALA A 31 12.11 -14.73 -2.68
CA ALA A 31 11.71 -16.14 -2.79
C ALA A 31 10.56 -16.39 -3.79
N THR A 32 9.85 -15.35 -4.22
CA THR A 32 8.77 -15.50 -5.21
C THR A 32 9.34 -15.74 -6.60
N ARG A 33 8.84 -16.79 -7.28
CA ARG A 33 9.17 -17.10 -8.67
C ARG A 33 7.97 -16.83 -9.57
N LEU A 34 8.23 -16.39 -10.81
CA LEU A 34 7.17 -16.14 -11.80
C LEU A 34 6.38 -17.40 -12.15
N GLU A 35 7.02 -18.58 -12.08
CA GLU A 35 6.37 -19.86 -12.24
C GLU A 35 5.31 -20.14 -11.17
N ASP A 36 5.61 -19.78 -9.90
CA ASP A 36 4.66 -19.93 -8.79
C ASP A 36 3.45 -19.00 -8.97
N VAL A 37 3.69 -17.78 -9.47
CA VAL A 37 2.62 -16.82 -9.79
C VAL A 37 1.73 -17.35 -10.91
N ALA A 38 2.31 -17.84 -12.00
CA ALA A 38 1.57 -18.44 -13.10
C ALA A 38 0.73 -19.64 -12.65
N ALA A 39 1.32 -20.54 -11.83
CA ALA A 39 0.64 -21.69 -11.26
C ALA A 39 -0.53 -21.27 -10.35
N ARG A 40 -0.34 -20.29 -9.46
CA ARG A 40 -1.39 -19.76 -8.55
C ARG A 40 -2.52 -19.10 -9.33
N ALA A 41 -2.23 -18.37 -10.40
CA ALA A 41 -3.21 -17.74 -11.27
C ALA A 41 -3.87 -18.73 -12.27
N GLY A 42 -3.47 -20.00 -12.27
CA GLY A 42 -4.03 -21.03 -13.16
C GLY A 42 -3.72 -20.79 -14.65
N VAL A 43 -2.55 -20.18 -14.95
CA VAL A 43 -2.11 -19.92 -16.32
C VAL A 43 -0.76 -20.57 -16.62
N SER A 44 -0.42 -20.70 -17.92
CA SER A 44 0.92 -21.17 -18.30
C SER A 44 1.98 -20.10 -18.04
N LYS A 45 3.24 -20.51 -17.81
CA LYS A 45 4.40 -19.61 -17.72
C LYS A 45 4.49 -18.69 -18.95
N GLY A 46 4.29 -19.22 -20.16
CA GLY A 46 4.27 -18.44 -21.39
C GLY A 46 3.19 -17.35 -21.40
N THR A 47 2.03 -17.64 -20.81
CA THR A 47 0.96 -16.65 -20.66
C THR A 47 1.38 -15.49 -19.75
N LEU A 48 2.04 -15.76 -18.63
CA LEU A 48 2.54 -14.71 -17.73
C LEU A 48 3.55 -13.79 -18.45
N TYR A 49 4.51 -14.37 -19.18
CA TYR A 49 5.53 -13.59 -19.89
C TYR A 49 4.99 -12.76 -21.07
N LEU A 50 3.75 -12.99 -21.52
CA LEU A 50 3.07 -12.10 -22.47
C LEU A 50 2.65 -10.76 -21.84
N TYR A 51 2.51 -10.72 -20.50
CA TYR A 51 2.07 -9.53 -19.76
C TYR A 51 3.21 -8.87 -18.99
N PHE A 52 4.14 -9.66 -18.43
CA PHE A 52 5.19 -9.16 -17.56
C PHE A 52 6.54 -9.77 -17.95
N GLU A 53 7.45 -8.92 -18.34
CA GLU A 53 8.79 -9.30 -18.79
C GLU A 53 9.62 -9.98 -17.68
N ASN A 54 9.48 -9.49 -16.46
CA ASN A 54 10.22 -9.96 -15.29
C ASN A 54 9.44 -9.72 -13.99
N LYS A 55 10.03 -10.18 -12.88
CA LYS A 55 9.42 -10.06 -11.55
C LYS A 55 9.29 -8.61 -11.10
N ASP A 56 10.23 -7.75 -11.46
CA ASP A 56 10.24 -6.32 -11.14
C ASP A 56 9.09 -5.61 -11.84
N ALA A 57 8.87 -5.89 -13.13
CA ALA A 57 7.74 -5.36 -13.89
C ALA A 57 6.40 -5.81 -13.29
N LEU A 58 6.31 -7.06 -12.88
CA LEU A 58 5.11 -7.59 -12.21
C LEU A 58 4.86 -6.90 -10.86
N PHE A 59 5.90 -6.71 -10.03
CA PHE A 59 5.77 -6.01 -8.76
C PHE A 59 5.35 -4.54 -8.95
N LYS A 60 5.98 -3.83 -9.89
CA LYS A 60 5.59 -2.46 -10.23
C LYS A 60 4.14 -2.38 -10.65
N ALA A 61 3.67 -3.32 -11.47
CA ALA A 61 2.27 -3.38 -11.89
C ALA A 61 1.32 -3.63 -10.71
N VAL A 62 1.68 -4.49 -9.74
CA VAL A 62 0.91 -4.68 -8.49
C VAL A 62 0.74 -3.34 -7.75
N ILE A 63 1.78 -2.54 -7.64
CA ILE A 63 1.73 -1.23 -6.98
C ILE A 63 0.92 -0.23 -7.82
N GLN A 64 1.12 -0.21 -9.14
CA GLN A 64 0.45 0.70 -10.08
C GLN A 64 -1.07 0.51 -10.10
N GLU A 65 -1.52 -0.74 -10.07
CA GLU A 65 -2.95 -1.05 -10.14
C GLU A 65 -3.65 -1.07 -8.77
N GLY A 66 -2.90 -1.31 -7.69
CA GLY A 66 -3.48 -1.49 -6.36
C GLY A 66 -3.30 -0.29 -5.40
N ILE A 67 -2.11 0.30 -5.33
CA ILE A 67 -1.80 1.33 -4.34
C ILE A 67 -1.89 2.73 -4.94
N ILE A 68 -1.32 2.95 -6.11
CA ILE A 68 -1.25 4.29 -6.73
C ILE A 68 -2.64 4.91 -6.95
N PRO A 69 -3.68 4.17 -7.39
CA PRO A 69 -5.03 4.73 -7.51
C PRO A 69 -5.62 5.24 -6.20
N VAL A 70 -5.33 4.56 -5.08
CA VAL A 70 -5.79 5.00 -3.75
C VAL A 70 -5.11 6.31 -3.33
N ILE A 71 -3.82 6.45 -3.64
CA ILE A 71 -3.09 7.70 -3.39
C ILE A 71 -3.66 8.84 -4.25
N ALA A 72 -3.92 8.59 -5.54
CA ALA A 72 -4.52 9.58 -6.44
C ALA A 72 -5.92 10.01 -5.98
N GLU A 73 -6.70 9.08 -5.45
CA GLU A 73 -7.99 9.39 -4.83
C GLU A 73 -7.83 10.28 -3.60
N ASN A 74 -6.89 9.98 -2.72
CA ASN A 74 -6.57 10.81 -1.55
C ASN A 74 -6.10 12.22 -1.96
N GLU A 75 -5.30 12.35 -3.01
CA GLU A 75 -4.90 13.63 -3.58
C GLU A 75 -6.13 14.43 -4.08
N ALA A 76 -7.07 13.75 -4.73
CA ALA A 76 -8.31 14.37 -5.19
C ALA A 76 -9.25 14.76 -4.02
N ILE A 77 -9.26 13.98 -2.93
CA ILE A 77 -9.97 14.32 -1.69
C ILE A 77 -9.34 15.58 -1.08
N ALA A 78 -8.03 15.59 -0.88
CA ALA A 78 -7.31 16.71 -0.28
C ALA A 78 -7.49 18.03 -1.06
N ALA A 79 -7.46 17.96 -2.40
CA ALA A 79 -7.64 19.12 -3.27
C ALA A 79 -9.05 19.76 -3.17
N ARG A 80 -10.07 18.98 -2.79
CA ARG A 80 -11.47 19.44 -2.72
C ARG A 80 -11.96 19.67 -1.29
N HIS A 81 -11.17 19.30 -0.30
CA HIS A 81 -11.57 19.38 1.09
C HIS A 81 -11.62 20.84 1.59
N THR A 82 -12.79 21.27 2.09
CA THR A 82 -13.02 22.62 2.61
C THR A 82 -13.18 22.65 4.15
N GLY A 83 -13.25 21.49 4.80
CA GLY A 83 -13.36 21.33 6.24
C GLY A 83 -12.06 21.63 7.00
N CYS A 84 -12.02 21.33 8.29
CA CYS A 84 -10.82 21.49 9.11
C CYS A 84 -9.72 20.49 8.71
N SER A 85 -8.47 20.82 9.04
CA SER A 85 -7.31 20.02 8.62
C SER A 85 -7.21 18.70 9.38
N PHE A 86 -7.72 18.65 10.62
CA PHE A 86 -7.81 17.42 11.39
C PHE A 86 -8.77 16.42 10.72
N ALA A 87 -9.98 16.86 10.35
CA ALA A 87 -10.92 16.01 9.61
C ALA A 87 -10.36 15.53 8.26
N LEU A 88 -9.53 16.35 7.59
CA LEU A 88 -8.84 15.91 6.39
C LEU A 88 -7.89 14.74 6.68
N LEU A 89 -7.08 14.81 7.74
CA LEU A 89 -6.18 13.71 8.14
C LEU A 89 -6.95 12.43 8.43
N GLU A 90 -8.08 12.53 9.16
CA GLU A 90 -8.95 11.38 9.44
C GLU A 90 -9.47 10.75 8.15
N ILE A 91 -10.05 11.54 7.24
CA ILE A 91 -10.58 11.05 5.96
C ILE A 91 -9.50 10.37 5.12
N LEU A 92 -8.30 10.97 5.02
CA LEU A 92 -7.17 10.39 4.27
C LEU A 92 -6.72 9.05 4.87
N LEU A 93 -6.64 8.97 6.20
CA LEU A 93 -6.27 7.76 6.90
C LEU A 93 -7.34 6.67 6.76
N GLU A 94 -8.61 7.00 6.95
CA GLU A 94 -9.72 6.06 6.81
C GLU A 94 -9.82 5.49 5.38
N ASN A 95 -9.73 6.35 4.36
CA ASN A 95 -9.74 5.91 2.97
C ASN A 95 -8.55 4.99 2.65
N TRP A 96 -7.34 5.36 3.10
CA TRP A 96 -6.16 4.52 2.94
C TRP A 96 -6.31 3.20 3.70
N TRP A 97 -6.79 3.26 4.95
CA TRP A 97 -6.95 2.07 5.77
C TRP A 97 -7.95 1.08 5.18
N SER A 98 -9.12 1.55 4.74
CA SER A 98 -10.15 0.70 4.15
C SER A 98 -9.69 0.02 2.86
N LYS A 99 -8.89 0.69 2.03
CA LYS A 99 -8.49 0.21 0.70
C LYS A 99 -7.13 -0.48 0.66
N ILE A 100 -6.24 -0.17 1.61
CA ILE A 100 -4.89 -0.75 1.70
C ILE A 100 -4.72 -1.51 3.02
N GLY A 101 -4.93 -0.86 4.16
CA GLY A 101 -4.64 -1.39 5.48
C GLY A 101 -5.42 -2.67 5.83
N GLN A 102 -6.64 -2.82 5.32
CA GLN A 102 -7.49 -3.98 5.52
C GLN A 102 -7.35 -5.05 4.41
N THR A 103 -6.47 -4.85 3.43
CA THR A 103 -6.28 -5.75 2.29
C THR A 103 -4.90 -6.39 2.31
N ALA A 104 -4.64 -7.30 1.37
CA ALA A 104 -3.33 -7.91 1.21
C ALA A 104 -2.22 -6.88 0.89
N PHE A 105 -2.55 -5.70 0.36
CA PHE A 105 -1.60 -4.62 0.13
C PHE A 105 -0.92 -4.12 1.42
N ALA A 106 -1.55 -4.30 2.56
CA ALA A 106 -0.97 -3.96 3.87
C ALA A 106 0.35 -4.70 4.18
N GLY A 107 0.63 -5.81 3.51
CA GLY A 107 1.91 -6.53 3.62
C GLY A 107 3.06 -5.90 2.83
N ILE A 108 2.76 -5.00 1.87
CA ILE A 108 3.78 -4.38 1.00
C ILE A 108 4.77 -3.50 1.79
N PRO A 109 4.38 -2.64 2.75
CA PRO A 109 5.34 -1.86 3.53
C PRO A 109 6.38 -2.73 4.24
N LYS A 110 5.96 -3.83 4.87
CA LYS A 110 6.89 -4.78 5.52
C LYS A 110 7.84 -5.43 4.51
N LEU A 111 7.31 -5.83 3.35
CA LEU A 111 8.14 -6.40 2.29
C LEU A 111 9.19 -5.39 1.81
N MET A 112 8.81 -4.13 1.59
CA MET A 112 9.73 -3.10 1.13
C MET A 112 10.80 -2.78 2.17
N VAL A 113 10.45 -2.72 3.46
CA VAL A 113 11.45 -2.56 4.54
C VAL A 113 12.49 -3.70 4.53
N ALA A 114 12.05 -4.94 4.30
CA ALA A 114 12.93 -6.09 4.28
C ALA A 114 13.84 -6.15 3.03
N GLU A 115 13.35 -5.72 1.87
CA GLU A 115 13.99 -5.96 0.58
C GLU A 115 14.63 -4.72 -0.07
N ALA A 116 14.40 -3.52 0.47
CA ALA A 116 14.84 -2.27 -0.13
C ALA A 116 16.35 -2.21 -0.44
N ARG A 117 17.18 -2.79 0.42
CA ARG A 117 18.64 -2.85 0.21
C ARG A 117 19.05 -3.81 -0.90
N ASN A 118 18.28 -4.89 -1.10
CA ASN A 118 18.54 -5.90 -2.10
C ASN A 118 18.08 -5.47 -3.50
N PHE A 119 17.03 -4.61 -3.55
CA PHE A 119 16.38 -4.16 -4.78
C PHE A 119 16.22 -2.63 -4.81
N PRO A 120 17.33 -1.87 -4.99
CA PRO A 120 17.31 -0.40 -4.87
C PRO A 120 16.42 0.28 -5.91
N ASP A 121 16.27 -0.29 -7.11
CA ASP A 121 15.39 0.27 -8.16
C ASP A 121 13.91 0.10 -7.83
N LEU A 122 13.53 -1.01 -7.19
CA LEU A 122 12.17 -1.20 -6.66
C LEU A 122 11.92 -0.29 -5.47
N ALA A 123 12.90 -0.13 -4.59
CA ALA A 123 12.81 0.77 -3.44
C ALA A 123 12.62 2.22 -3.90
N ARG A 124 13.37 2.66 -4.91
CA ARG A 124 13.24 3.98 -5.50
C ARG A 124 11.85 4.18 -6.12
N PHE A 125 11.40 3.23 -6.93
CA PHE A 125 10.06 3.26 -7.52
C PHE A 125 8.97 3.38 -6.45
N TYR A 126 9.05 2.57 -5.38
CA TYR A 126 8.09 2.59 -4.30
C TYR A 126 8.15 3.91 -3.50
N TYR A 127 9.35 4.42 -3.25
CA TYR A 127 9.53 5.70 -2.58
C TYR A 127 8.89 6.84 -3.37
N GLU A 128 9.19 6.96 -4.66
CA GLU A 128 8.71 8.04 -5.51
C GLU A 128 7.18 8.00 -5.71
N ASN A 129 6.62 6.82 -5.91
CA ASN A 129 5.23 6.66 -6.31
C ASN A 129 4.27 6.44 -5.12
N VAL A 130 4.77 6.02 -3.97
CA VAL A 130 3.95 5.69 -2.79
C VAL A 130 4.35 6.55 -1.59
N ILE A 131 5.59 6.41 -1.10
CA ILE A 131 6.00 7.04 0.16
C ILE A 131 5.98 8.56 0.05
N SER A 132 6.65 9.12 -0.96
CA SER A 132 6.75 10.58 -1.16
C SER A 132 5.37 11.23 -1.32
N ARG A 133 4.49 10.60 -2.08
CA ARG A 133 3.12 11.10 -2.30
C ARG A 133 2.27 11.03 -1.02
N GLY A 134 2.31 9.91 -0.29
CA GLY A 134 1.63 9.76 0.99
C GLY A 134 2.11 10.79 2.03
N ARG A 135 3.43 10.98 2.13
CA ARG A 135 4.04 12.04 2.97
C ARG A 135 3.56 13.43 2.56
N GLY A 136 3.48 13.68 1.24
CA GLY A 136 2.98 14.94 0.70
C GLY A 136 1.56 15.27 1.15
N LEU A 137 0.67 14.27 1.20
CA LEU A 137 -0.72 14.41 1.66
C LEU A 137 -0.80 14.80 3.15
N VAL A 138 -0.07 14.09 4.01
CA VAL A 138 -0.01 14.40 5.45
C VAL A 138 0.59 15.79 5.65
N GLY A 139 1.70 16.09 4.98
CA GLY A 139 2.35 17.40 5.05
C GLY A 139 1.46 18.56 4.56
N PHE A 140 0.64 18.32 3.53
CA PHE A 140 -0.34 19.30 3.07
C PHE A 140 -1.36 19.63 4.17
N ALA A 141 -1.94 18.61 4.81
CA ALA A 141 -2.91 18.80 5.89
C ALA A 141 -2.29 19.52 7.11
N LEU A 142 -1.05 19.14 7.48
CA LEU A 142 -0.33 19.79 8.59
C LEU A 142 -0.05 21.26 8.32
N ARG A 143 0.50 21.60 7.15
CA ARG A 143 0.79 23.01 6.78
C ARG A 143 -0.49 23.84 6.78
N ARG A 144 -1.55 23.33 6.16
CA ARG A 144 -2.85 24.00 6.14
C ARG A 144 -3.41 24.25 7.54
N GLY A 145 -3.30 23.26 8.45
CA GLY A 145 -3.76 23.39 9.83
C GLY A 145 -2.94 24.42 10.64
N MET A 146 -1.64 24.53 10.38
CA MET A 146 -0.82 25.58 10.98
C MET A 146 -1.15 26.98 10.43
N GLU A 147 -1.37 27.09 9.12
CA GLU A 147 -1.74 28.36 8.48
C GLU A 147 -3.10 28.88 8.95
N SER A 148 -4.07 27.98 9.21
CA SER A 148 -5.39 28.34 9.76
C SER A 148 -5.39 28.56 11.27
N GLY A 149 -4.30 28.27 11.98
CA GLY A 149 -4.23 28.32 13.44
C GLY A 149 -4.90 27.13 14.15
N GLU A 150 -5.34 26.12 13.42
CA GLU A 150 -5.92 24.87 13.94
C GLU A 150 -4.87 24.01 14.64
N PHE A 151 -3.65 23.99 14.09
CA PHE A 151 -2.51 23.29 14.67
C PHE A 151 -1.48 24.30 15.19
N ARG A 152 -0.83 23.94 16.30
CA ARG A 152 0.36 24.67 16.77
C ARG A 152 1.49 24.59 15.73
N SER A 153 2.41 25.51 15.77
CA SER A 153 3.64 25.43 14.97
C SER A 153 4.44 24.17 15.32
N MET A 154 4.87 23.44 14.30
CA MET A 154 5.63 22.20 14.43
C MET A 154 6.55 22.01 13.23
N ASP A 155 7.60 21.19 13.37
CA ASP A 155 8.39 20.72 12.25
C ASP A 155 7.59 19.68 11.44
N VAL A 156 7.25 20.04 10.21
CA VAL A 156 6.34 19.24 9.37
C VAL A 156 6.94 17.88 9.05
N GLU A 157 8.21 17.81 8.67
CA GLU A 157 8.83 16.56 8.21
C GLU A 157 8.94 15.55 9.35
N THR A 158 9.42 15.98 10.52
CA THR A 158 9.47 15.13 11.72
C THR A 158 8.06 14.72 12.18
N THR A 159 7.08 15.62 12.09
CA THR A 159 5.71 15.30 12.49
C THR A 159 5.07 14.28 11.57
N ILE A 160 5.34 14.33 10.26
CA ILE A 160 4.92 13.28 9.31
C ILE A 160 5.44 11.92 9.76
N ASP A 161 6.73 11.83 10.13
CA ASP A 161 7.33 10.57 10.56
C ASP A 161 6.66 10.03 11.84
N VAL A 162 6.39 10.91 12.81
CA VAL A 162 5.70 10.54 14.06
C VAL A 162 4.27 10.05 13.80
N ILE A 163 3.55 10.65 12.86
CA ILE A 163 2.18 10.23 12.50
C ILE A 163 2.20 8.88 11.76
N ILE A 164 3.14 8.66 10.84
CA ILE A 164 3.17 7.46 10.01
C ILE A 164 3.77 6.25 10.75
N ALA A 165 4.76 6.46 11.62
CA ALA A 165 5.50 5.36 12.25
C ALA A 165 4.61 4.36 13.02
N PRO A 166 3.61 4.77 13.83
CA PRO A 166 2.75 3.82 14.52
C PRO A 166 1.94 2.94 13.56
N ILE A 167 1.47 3.51 12.45
CA ILE A 167 0.71 2.78 11.42
C ILE A 167 1.61 1.76 10.73
N LEU A 168 2.84 2.15 10.35
CA LEU A 168 3.82 1.22 9.79
C LEU A 168 4.18 0.12 10.78
N MET A 169 4.37 0.44 12.06
CA MET A 169 4.68 -0.55 13.08
C MET A 169 3.56 -1.57 13.24
N LEU A 170 2.29 -1.12 13.25
CA LEU A 170 1.13 -2.01 13.26
C LEU A 170 1.16 -3.02 12.09
N LEU A 171 1.46 -2.55 10.86
CA LEU A 171 1.54 -3.41 9.69
C LEU A 171 2.76 -4.35 9.75
N ILE A 172 3.93 -3.84 10.11
CA ILE A 172 5.15 -4.67 10.23
C ILE A 172 4.90 -5.77 11.27
N TRP A 173 4.32 -5.44 12.42
CA TRP A 173 4.01 -6.40 13.47
C TRP A 173 3.05 -7.47 12.99
N ARG A 174 1.94 -7.06 12.36
CA ARG A 174 0.93 -7.96 11.81
C ARG A 174 1.50 -8.97 10.81
N TYR A 175 2.40 -8.54 9.93
CA TYR A 175 2.98 -9.38 8.89
C TYR A 175 4.31 -10.05 9.27
N SER A 176 4.86 -9.80 10.46
CA SER A 176 6.10 -10.42 10.92
C SER A 176 5.93 -11.27 12.17
N MET A 177 5.12 -10.83 13.13
CA MET A 177 5.04 -11.40 14.47
C MET A 177 3.68 -12.02 14.81
N SER A 178 2.74 -12.09 13.88
CA SER A 178 1.40 -12.65 14.12
C SER A 178 1.41 -14.09 14.64
N CYS A 179 2.40 -14.89 14.23
CA CYS A 179 2.58 -16.26 14.72
C CYS A 179 2.93 -16.34 16.22
N CYS A 180 3.41 -15.24 16.83
CA CYS A 180 3.89 -15.19 18.21
C CYS A 180 2.93 -14.47 19.16
N GLN A 181 1.85 -13.87 18.65
CA GLN A 181 0.88 -13.13 19.46
C GLN A 181 -0.28 -14.01 19.93
N SER A 182 -0.53 -14.02 21.21
CA SER A 182 -1.73 -14.58 21.83
C SER A 182 -2.84 -13.51 21.92
N GLY A 183 -3.32 -13.02 20.80
CA GLY A 183 -4.40 -12.02 20.70
C GLY A 183 -4.19 -11.05 19.55
N GLU A 184 -5.21 -10.84 18.73
CA GLU A 184 -5.18 -9.81 17.68
C GLU A 184 -5.47 -8.45 18.31
N SER A 185 -4.57 -7.49 18.14
CA SER A 185 -4.89 -6.08 18.39
C SER A 185 -5.98 -5.67 17.42
N ASP A 186 -7.07 -5.07 17.90
CA ASP A 186 -8.07 -4.45 17.02
C ASP A 186 -7.43 -3.27 16.29
N PRO A 187 -7.20 -3.36 14.97
CA PRO A 187 -6.55 -2.30 14.23
C PRO A 187 -7.37 -1.01 14.17
N GLN A 188 -8.70 -1.10 14.25
CA GLN A 188 -9.57 0.09 14.26
C GLN A 188 -9.47 0.83 15.59
N LEU A 189 -9.43 0.10 16.69
CA LEU A 189 -9.18 0.69 18.01
C LEU A 189 -7.80 1.34 18.06
N TYR A 190 -6.77 0.68 17.51
CA TYR A 190 -5.42 1.22 17.44
C TYR A 190 -5.37 2.56 16.68
N LEU A 191 -5.98 2.61 15.48
CA LEU A 191 -6.02 3.83 14.69
C LEU A 191 -6.81 4.96 15.36
N ARG A 192 -7.91 4.62 16.03
CA ARG A 192 -8.69 5.60 16.80
C ARG A 192 -7.86 6.21 17.93
N ILE A 193 -7.22 5.37 18.75
CA ILE A 193 -6.32 5.84 19.82
C ILE A 193 -5.19 6.69 19.23
N HIS A 194 -4.62 6.27 18.08
CA HIS A 194 -3.56 7.03 17.43
C HIS A 194 -4.01 8.43 16.99
N MET A 195 -5.26 8.58 16.54
CA MET A 195 -5.81 9.89 16.14
C MET A 195 -6.24 10.74 17.35
N ASP A 196 -6.52 10.13 18.50
CA ASP A 196 -6.91 10.83 19.74
C ASP A 196 -5.69 11.36 20.53
N LEU A 197 -4.45 10.89 20.24
CA LEU A 197 -3.21 11.35 20.87
C LEU A 197 -2.63 12.60 20.23
#